data_0f3349bba534365b17b099dd3eb6c38c
#
_entry.id   0f3349bba534365b17b099dd3eb6c38c
#
_cell.length_a   1.000
_cell.length_b   1.000
_cell.length_c   1.000
_cell.angle_alpha   90.00
_cell.angle_beta   90.00
_cell.angle_gamma   90.00
#
_symmetry.space_group_name_H-M   'P 1'
#
loop_
_entity.id
_entity.type
_entity.pdbx_description
1 polymer ?
#
loop_
_entity_poly.entity_id
_entity_poly.type
_entity_poly.pdbx_seq_one_letter_code
_entity_poly.pdbx_strand_id
1 'polypeptide(L)'
;LGEKCIALVEKAINEAKKRKIGISVDLNYRSKLWTLEEFENVLPRFLEDIDVCFGWLSSIEGKQKEYNVANFAKDKLDEEMFTNIFSKIREKFRIKYVVSTLRETYSASYNALSAIIYDGNELYKSARYDFSVHDRVGAGDSFAAGLIYGLVNGENHKEALEFGVAAAVIKHSIAGDVDLVSADEVLALKNGKGIQSVNR
;
A
#
# COMPACT_ATOMS: atom_id res chain seq x y z
N LEU A 1 -4.52 -20.12 6.02
CA LEU A 1 -4.18 -19.76 7.42
C LEU A 1 -5.10 -20.38 8.44
N GLY A 2 -6.24 -20.85 8.36
CA GLY A 2 -7.11 -21.53 9.31
C GLY A 2 -7.75 -20.63 10.38
N GLU A 3 -8.85 -21.10 10.96
CA GLU A 3 -9.70 -20.35 11.91
C GLU A 3 -8.96 -19.79 13.13
N LYS A 4 -7.92 -20.48 13.61
CA LYS A 4 -7.14 -19.98 14.76
C LYS A 4 -6.39 -18.68 14.46
N CYS A 5 -5.85 -18.53 13.23
CA CYS A 5 -5.18 -17.31 12.82
C CYS A 5 -6.19 -16.18 12.63
N ILE A 6 -7.35 -16.47 12.04
CA ILE A 6 -8.44 -15.52 11.90
C ILE A 6 -8.86 -14.99 13.27
N ALA A 7 -9.15 -15.88 14.22
CA ALA A 7 -9.54 -15.49 15.58
C ALA A 7 -8.43 -14.69 16.32
N LEU A 8 -7.16 -14.99 16.06
CA LEU A 8 -6.06 -14.23 16.64
C LEU A 8 -6.02 -12.79 16.10
N VAL A 9 -6.16 -12.61 14.79
CA VAL A 9 -6.19 -11.29 14.16
C VAL A 9 -7.39 -10.48 14.64
N GLU A 10 -8.59 -11.08 14.72
CA GLU A 10 -9.76 -10.41 15.28
C GLU A 10 -9.54 -9.96 16.72
N LYS A 11 -8.96 -10.82 17.55
CA LYS A 11 -8.64 -10.46 18.93
C LYS A 11 -7.67 -9.28 19.00
N ALA A 12 -6.64 -9.27 18.16
CA ALA A 12 -5.67 -8.19 18.10
C ALA A 12 -6.31 -6.87 17.67
N ILE A 13 -7.14 -6.88 16.61
CA ILE A 13 -7.90 -5.71 16.12
C ILE A 13 -8.83 -5.17 17.23
N ASN A 14 -9.60 -6.04 17.86
CA ASN A 14 -10.51 -5.65 18.92
C ASN A 14 -9.80 -5.03 20.13
N GLU A 15 -8.62 -5.55 20.48
CA GLU A 15 -7.82 -5.00 21.57
C GLU A 15 -7.19 -3.66 21.20
N ALA A 16 -6.72 -3.50 19.96
CA ALA A 16 -6.22 -2.23 19.44
C ALA A 16 -7.31 -1.15 19.46
N LYS A 17 -8.52 -1.47 19.00
CA LYS A 17 -9.69 -0.56 19.05
C LYS A 17 -10.02 -0.10 20.47
N LYS A 18 -10.06 -1.02 21.45
CA LYS A 18 -10.29 -0.68 22.87
C LYS A 18 -9.25 0.30 23.40
N ARG A 19 -8.02 0.18 22.95
CA ARG A 19 -6.88 1.04 23.38
C ARG A 19 -6.72 2.27 22.51
N LYS A 20 -7.58 2.48 21.49
CA LYS A 20 -7.47 3.58 20.52
C LYS A 20 -6.12 3.61 19.80
N ILE A 21 -5.56 2.44 19.50
CA ILE A 21 -4.34 2.28 18.72
C ILE A 21 -4.74 2.26 17.25
N GLY A 22 -4.03 3.02 16.41
CA GLY A 22 -4.22 3.03 14.96
C GLY A 22 -3.99 1.65 14.36
N ILE A 23 -4.83 1.26 13.39
CA ILE A 23 -4.81 -0.06 12.77
C ILE A 23 -4.61 0.11 11.28
N SER A 24 -3.63 -0.57 10.73
CA SER A 24 -3.46 -0.73 9.28
C SER A 24 -3.60 -2.20 8.88
N VAL A 25 -4.22 -2.42 7.72
CA VAL A 25 -4.40 -3.77 7.14
C VAL A 25 -3.92 -3.76 5.70
N ASP A 26 -2.98 -4.65 5.38
CA ASP A 26 -2.60 -4.96 3.99
C ASP A 26 -3.41 -6.17 3.53
N LEU A 27 -4.20 -5.97 2.48
CA LEU A 27 -5.05 -7.01 1.90
C LEU A 27 -4.24 -8.18 1.36
N ASN A 28 -3.11 -7.89 0.75
CA ASN A 28 -2.06 -8.84 0.38
C ASN A 28 -2.55 -10.22 -0.11
N TYR A 29 -3.56 -10.24 -0.97
CA TYR A 29 -4.16 -11.47 -1.49
C TYR A 29 -3.11 -12.38 -2.16
N ARG A 30 -3.17 -13.65 -1.86
CA ARG A 30 -2.30 -14.70 -2.42
C ARG A 30 -3.13 -15.89 -2.88
N SER A 31 -3.36 -16.01 -4.19
CA SER A 31 -4.16 -17.10 -4.78
C SER A 31 -3.64 -18.52 -4.48
N LYS A 32 -2.37 -18.67 -4.07
CA LYS A 32 -1.78 -19.95 -3.65
C LYS A 32 -2.12 -20.34 -2.21
N LEU A 33 -2.66 -19.41 -1.40
CA LEU A 33 -2.96 -19.67 0.01
C LEU A 33 -4.45 -19.88 0.27
N TRP A 34 -5.30 -19.26 -0.53
CA TRP A 34 -6.76 -19.33 -0.45
C TRP A 34 -7.44 -18.87 -1.73
N THR A 35 -8.68 -19.26 -1.90
CA THR A 35 -9.49 -18.79 -3.03
C THR A 35 -9.90 -17.33 -2.83
N LEU A 36 -10.25 -16.65 -3.92
CA LEU A 36 -10.76 -15.27 -3.84
C LEU A 36 -12.05 -15.20 -3.01
N GLU A 37 -12.91 -16.20 -3.15
CA GLU A 37 -14.16 -16.30 -2.38
C GLU A 37 -13.89 -16.41 -0.86
N GLU A 38 -12.99 -17.29 -0.43
CA GLU A 38 -12.60 -17.41 0.98
C GLU A 38 -12.01 -16.10 1.51
N PHE A 39 -11.14 -15.47 0.74
CA PHE A 39 -10.54 -14.19 1.06
C PHE A 39 -11.60 -13.10 1.27
N GLU A 40 -12.53 -12.95 0.32
CA GLU A 40 -13.59 -11.94 0.36
C GLU A 40 -14.64 -12.19 1.46
N ASN A 41 -14.82 -13.43 1.86
CA ASN A 41 -15.70 -13.80 2.99
C ASN A 41 -15.06 -13.50 4.36
N VAL A 42 -13.74 -13.64 4.47
CA VAL A 42 -13.02 -13.43 5.74
C VAL A 42 -12.67 -11.95 5.97
N LEU A 43 -12.23 -11.28 4.91
CA LEU A 43 -11.63 -9.96 4.99
C LEU A 43 -12.53 -8.87 5.62
N PRO A 44 -13.85 -8.83 5.37
CA PRO A 44 -14.75 -7.86 6.02
C PRO A 44 -14.65 -7.85 7.55
N ARG A 45 -14.29 -8.99 8.16
CA ARG A 45 -14.12 -9.12 9.62
C ARG A 45 -12.95 -8.27 10.17
N PHE A 46 -12.01 -7.89 9.30
CA PHE A 46 -10.79 -7.16 9.68
C PHE A 46 -10.81 -5.69 9.27
N LEU A 47 -11.71 -5.29 8.37
CA LEU A 47 -11.66 -3.97 7.74
C LEU A 47 -12.53 -2.91 8.44
N GLU A 48 -13.43 -3.32 9.31
CA GLU A 48 -14.35 -2.37 9.93
C GLU A 48 -13.62 -1.43 10.91
N ASP A 49 -13.79 -0.11 10.71
CA ASP A 49 -13.22 0.94 11.57
C ASP A 49 -11.68 0.88 11.71
N ILE A 50 -10.97 0.58 10.64
CA ILE A 50 -9.51 0.68 10.61
C ILE A 50 -9.04 2.02 10.04
N ASP A 51 -7.80 2.39 10.32
CA ASP A 51 -7.26 3.66 9.85
C ASP A 51 -6.77 3.58 8.40
N VAL A 52 -5.96 2.56 8.06
CA VAL A 52 -5.35 2.44 6.74
C VAL A 52 -5.60 1.06 6.14
N CYS A 53 -6.14 1.02 4.92
CA CYS A 53 -6.25 -0.18 4.10
C CYS A 53 -5.29 -0.10 2.91
N PHE A 54 -4.37 -1.04 2.80
CA PHE A 54 -3.51 -1.19 1.64
C PHE A 54 -4.12 -2.19 0.66
N GLY A 55 -4.40 -1.74 -0.55
CA GLY A 55 -5.08 -2.52 -1.59
C GLY A 55 -6.57 -2.25 -1.70
N TRP A 56 -7.23 -2.96 -2.61
CA TRP A 56 -8.68 -2.87 -2.83
C TRP A 56 -9.29 -4.23 -3.12
N LEU A 57 -10.63 -4.32 -3.01
CA LEU A 57 -11.42 -5.52 -3.30
C LEU A 57 -12.15 -5.33 -4.62
N SER A 58 -11.97 -6.27 -5.54
CA SER A 58 -12.66 -6.26 -6.84
C SER A 58 -14.16 -6.57 -6.74
N SER A 59 -14.58 -7.30 -5.71
CA SER A 59 -15.99 -7.67 -5.47
C SER A 59 -16.91 -6.51 -5.12
N ILE A 60 -16.36 -5.37 -4.71
CA ILE A 60 -17.17 -4.18 -4.37
C ILE A 60 -17.90 -3.61 -5.58
N GLU A 61 -17.43 -3.87 -6.78
CA GLU A 61 -18.10 -3.43 -8.03
C GLU A 61 -19.09 -4.44 -8.63
N GLY A 62 -19.28 -5.62 -8.01
CA GLY A 62 -20.24 -6.62 -8.52
C GLY A 62 -19.88 -7.26 -9.86
N LYS A 63 -18.67 -7.05 -10.35
CA LYS A 63 -18.12 -7.70 -11.56
C LYS A 63 -16.72 -8.20 -11.23
N GLN A 64 -16.51 -9.52 -11.36
CA GLN A 64 -15.19 -10.15 -11.40
C GLN A 64 -14.40 -9.68 -12.63
N LYS A 65 -14.05 -8.41 -12.72
CA LYS A 65 -12.98 -7.97 -13.60
C LYS A 65 -11.70 -8.12 -12.81
N GLU A 66 -10.84 -9.04 -13.23
CA GLU A 66 -9.43 -9.03 -12.87
C GLU A 66 -8.84 -7.68 -13.28
N TYR A 67 -8.87 -6.72 -12.37
CA TYR A 67 -8.15 -5.47 -12.56
C TYR A 67 -6.66 -5.79 -12.41
N ASN A 68 -6.04 -6.11 -13.53
CA ASN A 68 -4.59 -6.24 -13.57
C ASN A 68 -4.00 -4.83 -13.49
N VAL A 69 -3.49 -4.48 -12.33
CA VAL A 69 -2.83 -3.17 -12.06
C VAL A 69 -1.78 -2.84 -13.12
N ALA A 70 -1.10 -3.87 -13.66
CA ALA A 70 -0.15 -3.71 -14.74
C ALA A 70 -0.73 -3.08 -16.03
N ASN A 71 -2.05 -3.14 -16.22
CA ASN A 71 -2.71 -2.55 -17.38
C ASN A 71 -3.12 -1.09 -17.16
N PHE A 72 -3.19 -0.60 -15.91
CA PHE A 72 -3.61 0.77 -15.62
C PHE A 72 -2.47 1.79 -15.68
N ALA A 73 -1.23 1.34 -15.60
CA ALA A 73 -0.08 2.22 -15.49
C ALA A 73 0.43 2.77 -16.83
N LYS A 74 -0.02 2.20 -17.96
CA LYS A 74 0.66 2.49 -19.23
C LYS A 74 0.36 3.86 -19.84
N ASP A 75 -0.83 4.45 -19.66
CA ASP A 75 -1.12 5.73 -20.35
C ASP A 75 -1.96 6.78 -19.60
N LYS A 76 -2.83 6.40 -18.68
CA LYS A 76 -3.57 7.33 -17.80
C LYS A 76 -4.10 6.58 -16.58
N LEU A 77 -3.76 7.07 -15.38
CA LEU A 77 -4.48 6.72 -14.16
C LEU A 77 -5.93 7.15 -14.35
N ASP A 78 -6.85 6.21 -14.29
CA ASP A 78 -8.28 6.53 -14.24
C ASP A 78 -8.63 6.95 -12.80
N GLU A 79 -8.42 8.23 -12.50
CA GLU A 79 -8.62 8.79 -11.17
C GLU A 79 -10.09 8.69 -10.73
N GLU A 80 -11.03 8.83 -11.66
CA GLU A 80 -12.46 8.69 -11.38
C GLU A 80 -12.80 7.26 -10.97
N MET A 81 -12.26 6.27 -11.68
CA MET A 81 -12.45 4.86 -11.34
C MET A 81 -11.87 4.54 -9.95
N PHE A 82 -10.64 4.95 -9.65
CA PHE A 82 -10.04 4.70 -8.33
C PHE A 82 -10.78 5.43 -7.21
N THR A 83 -11.18 6.66 -7.43
CA THR A 83 -12.00 7.41 -6.47
C THR A 83 -13.30 6.69 -6.17
N ASN A 84 -13.99 6.18 -7.20
CA ASN A 84 -15.24 5.43 -7.05
C ASN A 84 -15.02 4.10 -6.28
N ILE A 85 -13.95 3.35 -6.58
CA ILE A 85 -13.64 2.10 -5.87
C ILE A 85 -13.29 2.39 -4.41
N PHE A 86 -12.41 3.36 -4.17
CA PHE A 86 -11.91 3.67 -2.83
C PHE A 86 -12.98 4.30 -1.93
N SER A 87 -13.86 5.15 -2.48
CA SER A 87 -15.00 5.69 -1.72
C SER A 87 -15.94 4.57 -1.27
N LYS A 88 -16.28 3.63 -2.14
CA LYS A 88 -17.14 2.48 -1.78
C LYS A 88 -16.52 1.60 -0.69
N ILE A 89 -15.21 1.32 -0.77
CA ILE A 89 -14.50 0.55 0.27
C ILE A 89 -14.55 1.31 1.59
N ARG A 90 -14.21 2.58 1.55
CA ARG A 90 -14.18 3.46 2.70
C ARG A 90 -15.54 3.58 3.38
N GLU A 91 -16.59 3.81 2.63
CA GLU A 91 -17.96 3.91 3.13
C GLU A 91 -18.43 2.59 3.73
N LYS A 92 -18.21 1.48 3.03
CA LYS A 92 -18.65 0.15 3.48
C LYS A 92 -18.02 -0.27 4.81
N PHE A 93 -16.74 0.04 5.03
CA PHE A 93 -15.98 -0.44 6.19
C PHE A 93 -15.57 0.68 7.15
N ARG A 94 -15.95 1.93 6.90
CA ARG A 94 -15.58 3.10 7.70
C ARG A 94 -14.06 3.28 7.86
N ILE A 95 -13.33 3.03 6.76
CA ILE A 95 -11.88 3.13 6.69
C ILE A 95 -11.48 4.60 6.53
N LYS A 96 -10.44 5.05 7.23
CA LYS A 96 -9.97 6.42 7.14
C LYS A 96 -9.21 6.68 5.84
N TYR A 97 -8.27 5.81 5.48
CA TYR A 97 -7.46 5.91 4.26
C TYR A 97 -7.46 4.62 3.48
N VAL A 98 -7.67 4.70 2.16
CA VAL A 98 -7.47 3.58 1.23
C VAL A 98 -6.28 3.90 0.33
N VAL A 99 -5.34 2.97 0.22
CA VAL A 99 -4.02 3.19 -0.39
C VAL A 99 -3.70 2.07 -1.35
N SER A 100 -3.06 2.39 -2.46
CA SER A 100 -2.51 1.37 -3.37
C SER A 100 -1.23 1.83 -4.04
N THR A 101 -0.30 0.90 -4.19
CA THR A 101 0.84 1.06 -5.10
C THR A 101 0.43 0.75 -6.54
N LEU A 102 1.00 1.51 -7.47
CA LEU A 102 0.84 1.34 -8.90
C LEU A 102 2.21 0.97 -9.49
N ARG A 103 2.38 -0.32 -9.80
CA ARG A 103 3.65 -0.84 -10.34
C ARG A 103 3.54 -1.06 -11.84
N GLU A 104 4.52 -0.56 -12.57
CA GLU A 104 4.74 -0.87 -13.98
C GLU A 104 5.98 -1.76 -14.12
N THR A 105 5.83 -2.88 -14.81
CA THR A 105 6.93 -3.82 -15.02
C THR A 105 7.33 -3.79 -16.49
N TYR A 106 8.53 -3.26 -16.79
CA TYR A 106 9.08 -3.25 -18.13
C TYR A 106 9.90 -4.50 -18.42
N SER A 107 10.64 -4.95 -17.41
CA SER A 107 11.40 -6.20 -17.45
C SER A 107 11.50 -6.80 -16.04
N ALA A 108 12.16 -7.95 -15.93
CA ALA A 108 12.42 -8.57 -14.63
C ALA A 108 13.25 -7.65 -13.70
N SER A 109 14.11 -6.82 -14.27
CA SER A 109 15.07 -5.97 -13.54
C SER A 109 14.81 -4.47 -13.66
N TYR A 110 13.77 -4.03 -14.39
CA TYR A 110 13.46 -2.60 -14.56
C TYR A 110 11.97 -2.34 -14.44
N ASN A 111 11.60 -1.52 -13.46
CA ASN A 111 10.21 -1.22 -13.10
C ASN A 111 10.03 0.27 -12.89
N ALA A 112 8.75 0.69 -12.84
CA ALA A 112 8.37 1.95 -12.24
C ALA A 112 7.36 1.74 -11.10
N LEU A 113 7.35 2.66 -10.16
CA LEU A 113 6.44 2.66 -9.01
C LEU A 113 5.91 4.06 -8.77
N SER A 114 4.63 4.15 -8.54
CA SER A 114 3.92 5.27 -7.93
C SER A 114 2.88 4.73 -6.96
N ALA A 115 2.17 5.59 -6.28
CA ALA A 115 1.09 5.18 -5.39
C ALA A 115 -0.02 6.22 -5.35
N ILE A 116 -1.18 5.81 -4.85
CA ILE A 116 -2.35 6.65 -4.63
C ILE A 116 -2.88 6.43 -3.21
N ILE A 117 -3.43 7.49 -2.62
CA ILE A 117 -4.15 7.46 -1.34
C ILE A 117 -5.43 8.27 -1.46
N TYR A 118 -6.53 7.74 -0.94
CA TYR A 118 -7.81 8.42 -0.85
C TYR A 118 -8.16 8.65 0.63
N ASP A 119 -8.45 9.90 1.00
CA ASP A 119 -8.73 10.30 2.38
C ASP A 119 -10.24 10.47 2.68
N GLY A 120 -11.06 10.25 1.66
CA GLY A 120 -12.51 10.43 1.71
C GLY A 120 -12.99 11.72 1.06
N ASN A 121 -12.08 12.63 0.73
CA ASN A 121 -12.37 13.87 0.03
C ASN A 121 -11.62 13.95 -1.30
N GLU A 122 -10.34 13.57 -1.29
CA GLU A 122 -9.44 13.72 -2.42
C GLU A 122 -8.58 12.46 -2.64
N LEU A 123 -8.30 12.17 -3.90
CA LEU A 123 -7.34 11.16 -4.34
C LEU A 123 -5.99 11.83 -4.61
N TYR A 124 -5.00 11.52 -3.78
CA TYR A 124 -3.62 12.00 -3.95
C TYR A 124 -2.81 10.97 -4.70
N LYS A 125 -1.92 11.44 -5.58
CA LYS A 125 -0.99 10.62 -6.34
C LYS A 125 0.45 11.04 -6.05
N SER A 126 1.33 10.08 -5.85
CA SER A 126 2.76 10.32 -5.70
C SER A 126 3.45 10.62 -7.03
N ALA A 127 4.68 11.10 -6.93
CA ALA A 127 5.63 11.04 -8.05
C ALA A 127 5.83 9.59 -8.50
N ARG A 128 6.25 9.43 -9.76
CA ARG A 128 6.56 8.14 -10.36
C ARG A 128 8.08 8.00 -10.47
N TYR A 129 8.59 6.89 -9.97
CA TYR A 129 10.01 6.57 -9.98
C TYR A 129 10.26 5.40 -10.92
N ASP A 130 11.25 5.55 -11.82
CA ASP A 130 11.81 4.47 -12.63
C ASP A 130 13.08 3.97 -11.96
N PHE A 131 13.23 2.64 -11.79
CA PHE A 131 14.37 2.07 -11.07
C PHE A 131 14.70 0.65 -11.52
N SER A 132 15.96 0.28 -11.27
CA SER A 132 16.43 -1.10 -11.43
C SER A 132 16.11 -1.91 -10.18
N VAL A 133 15.62 -3.13 -10.38
CA VAL A 133 15.28 -4.08 -9.32
C VAL A 133 16.44 -5.01 -9.05
N HIS A 134 17.00 -4.95 -7.84
CA HIS A 134 17.94 -5.94 -7.34
C HIS A 134 17.19 -7.03 -6.57
N ASP A 135 16.29 -6.65 -5.67
CA ASP A 135 15.39 -7.55 -4.94
C ASP A 135 14.00 -6.91 -4.78
N ARG A 136 12.95 -7.75 -4.78
CA ARG A 136 11.56 -7.29 -4.66
C ARG A 136 10.95 -7.56 -3.30
N VAL A 137 11.59 -8.45 -2.53
CA VAL A 137 11.04 -8.91 -1.25
C VAL A 137 11.02 -7.75 -0.26
N GLY A 138 9.90 -7.57 0.46
CA GLY A 138 9.74 -6.51 1.45
C GLY A 138 9.45 -5.10 0.90
N ALA A 139 9.41 -4.89 -0.43
CA ALA A 139 9.15 -3.55 -0.97
C ALA A 139 7.73 -3.02 -0.67
N GLY A 140 6.72 -3.90 -0.60
CA GLY A 140 5.37 -3.55 -0.16
C GLY A 140 5.33 -3.15 1.31
N ASP A 141 6.04 -3.91 2.15
CA ASP A 141 6.16 -3.64 3.58
C ASP A 141 6.90 -2.33 3.84
N SER A 142 7.96 -2.06 3.08
CA SER A 142 8.69 -0.79 3.12
C SER A 142 7.81 0.40 2.72
N PHE A 143 6.99 0.25 1.67
CA PHE A 143 6.00 1.25 1.30
C PHE A 143 5.02 1.53 2.45
N ALA A 144 4.44 0.48 3.03
CA ALA A 144 3.48 0.61 4.11
C ALA A 144 4.12 1.26 5.35
N ALA A 145 5.32 0.82 5.73
CA ALA A 145 6.06 1.40 6.84
C ALA A 145 6.37 2.89 6.62
N GLY A 146 6.84 3.25 5.44
CA GLY A 146 7.15 4.64 5.08
C GLY A 146 5.91 5.55 5.09
N LEU A 147 4.78 5.09 4.52
CA LEU A 147 3.53 5.83 4.58
C LEU A 147 3.05 6.03 6.03
N ILE A 148 3.04 4.96 6.84
CA ILE A 148 2.64 5.03 8.25
C ILE A 148 3.55 5.99 9.02
N TYR A 149 4.86 5.91 8.77
CA TYR A 149 5.83 6.83 9.38
C TYR A 149 5.48 8.30 9.09
N GLY A 150 5.21 8.66 7.83
CA GLY A 150 4.81 10.02 7.46
C GLY A 150 3.51 10.44 8.15
N LEU A 151 2.46 9.60 8.12
CA LEU A 151 1.17 9.90 8.75
C LEU A 151 1.28 10.08 10.27
N VAL A 152 2.07 9.26 10.96
CA VAL A 152 2.27 9.35 12.42
C VAL A 152 3.08 10.59 12.81
N ASN A 153 4.02 11.01 11.95
CA ASN A 153 4.81 12.23 12.18
C ASN A 153 4.09 13.52 11.74
N GLY A 154 2.82 13.43 11.35
CA GLY A 154 1.98 14.60 11.04
C GLY A 154 2.20 15.18 9.65
N GLU A 155 2.84 14.47 8.74
CA GLU A 155 2.90 14.88 7.33
C GLU A 155 1.49 14.89 6.72
N ASN A 156 1.26 15.74 5.74
CA ASN A 156 0.04 15.67 4.95
C ASN A 156 0.03 14.39 4.09
N HIS A 157 -1.14 14.01 3.58
CA HIS A 157 -1.34 12.73 2.89
C HIS A 157 -0.42 12.55 1.69
N LYS A 158 -0.17 13.62 0.93
CA LYS A 158 0.72 13.60 -0.23
C LYS A 158 2.17 13.39 0.18
N GLU A 159 2.65 14.11 1.18
CA GLU A 159 4.01 14.00 1.68
C GLU A 159 4.30 12.62 2.29
N ALA A 160 3.33 12.08 3.06
CA ALA A 160 3.42 10.73 3.59
C ALA A 160 3.43 9.66 2.46
N LEU A 161 2.61 9.86 1.42
CA LEU A 161 2.58 8.98 0.25
C LEU A 161 3.93 8.98 -0.50
N GLU A 162 4.50 10.18 -0.73
CA GLU A 162 5.82 10.34 -1.36
C GLU A 162 6.92 9.65 -0.56
N PHE A 163 6.88 9.78 0.78
CA PHE A 163 7.83 9.10 1.65
C PHE A 163 7.72 7.58 1.52
N GLY A 164 6.50 7.04 1.54
CA GLY A 164 6.27 5.60 1.36
C GLY A 164 6.79 5.06 0.02
N VAL A 165 6.53 5.78 -1.08
CA VAL A 165 7.02 5.38 -2.42
C VAL A 165 8.54 5.44 -2.47
N ALA A 166 9.16 6.48 -1.95
CA ALA A 166 10.63 6.62 -1.91
C ALA A 166 11.27 5.47 -1.11
N ALA A 167 10.72 5.12 0.06
CA ALA A 167 11.17 3.98 0.85
C ALA A 167 11.11 2.67 0.06
N ALA A 168 9.97 2.39 -0.59
CA ALA A 168 9.81 1.20 -1.42
C ALA A 168 10.78 1.14 -2.60
N VAL A 169 11.06 2.28 -3.23
CA VAL A 169 12.01 2.37 -4.34
C VAL A 169 13.43 2.04 -3.87
N ILE A 170 13.86 2.60 -2.74
CA ILE A 170 15.19 2.29 -2.17
C ILE A 170 15.26 0.81 -1.81
N LYS A 171 14.21 0.24 -1.20
CA LYS A 171 14.16 -1.18 -0.84
C LYS A 171 14.45 -2.11 -2.02
N HIS A 172 14.02 -1.76 -3.23
CA HIS A 172 14.32 -2.58 -4.41
C HIS A 172 15.82 -2.68 -4.75
N SER A 173 16.67 -1.83 -4.18
CA SER A 173 18.13 -1.90 -4.30
C SER A 173 18.82 -2.70 -3.19
N ILE A 174 18.08 -3.12 -2.16
CA ILE A 174 18.57 -3.82 -0.97
C ILE A 174 18.17 -5.30 -1.05
N ALA A 175 19.14 -6.21 -0.92
CA ALA A 175 18.89 -7.64 -0.91
C ALA A 175 18.21 -8.08 0.41
N GLY A 176 17.35 -9.11 0.32
CA GLY A 176 16.60 -9.65 1.47
C GLY A 176 15.31 -8.91 1.74
N ASP A 177 14.58 -9.30 2.78
CA ASP A 177 13.25 -8.79 3.13
C ASP A 177 13.29 -7.57 4.08
N VAL A 178 14.40 -7.38 4.79
CA VAL A 178 14.55 -6.26 5.75
C VAL A 178 14.94 -4.98 5.01
N ASP A 179 14.24 -3.89 5.31
CA ASP A 179 14.57 -2.57 4.79
C ASP A 179 15.61 -1.89 5.72
N LEU A 180 16.85 -1.87 5.28
CA LEU A 180 17.97 -1.25 6.00
C LEU A 180 18.19 0.18 5.49
N VAL A 181 17.16 1.01 5.52
CA VAL A 181 17.18 2.41 5.08
C VAL A 181 16.88 3.35 6.24
N SER A 182 17.56 4.49 6.27
CA SER A 182 17.28 5.57 7.23
C SER A 182 16.23 6.54 6.67
N ALA A 183 15.54 7.24 7.56
CA ALA A 183 14.60 8.30 7.16
C ALA A 183 15.28 9.40 6.32
N ASP A 184 16.55 9.72 6.61
CA ASP A 184 17.31 10.72 5.85
C ASP A 184 17.58 10.30 4.41
N GLU A 185 17.86 9.01 4.16
CA GLU A 185 18.03 8.47 2.81
C GLU A 185 16.71 8.53 2.02
N VAL A 186 15.59 8.19 2.67
CA VAL A 186 14.25 8.29 2.07
C VAL A 186 13.94 9.75 1.73
N LEU A 187 14.19 10.69 2.65
CA LEU A 187 14.00 12.12 2.43
C LEU A 187 14.88 12.65 1.30
N ALA A 188 16.12 12.17 1.19
CA ALA A 188 17.03 12.57 0.12
C ALA A 188 16.45 12.17 -1.26
N LEU A 189 15.96 10.95 -1.41
CA LEU A 189 15.31 10.50 -2.66
C LEU A 189 14.03 11.28 -2.93
N LYS A 190 13.14 11.41 -1.93
CA LYS A 190 11.89 12.17 -2.02
C LYS A 190 12.12 13.61 -2.51
N ASN A 191 13.19 14.25 -2.06
CA ASN A 191 13.55 15.63 -2.42
C ASN A 191 14.38 15.74 -3.71
N GLY A 192 14.48 14.70 -4.51
CA GLY A 192 15.19 14.71 -5.79
C GLY A 192 16.71 14.73 -5.69
N LYS A 193 17.27 14.50 -4.50
CA LYS A 193 18.72 14.41 -4.29
C LYS A 193 19.21 12.98 -4.58
N GLY A 194 18.87 12.37 -5.65
CA GLY A 194 19.24 11.01 -6.07
C GLY A 194 20.08 10.15 -5.09
N ILE A 195 19.99 8.84 -5.18
CA ILE A 195 20.73 7.87 -4.31
C ILE A 195 22.28 8.08 -4.35
N GLN A 196 22.77 8.95 -5.20
CA GLN A 196 24.22 9.22 -5.35
C GLN A 196 24.89 10.00 -4.20
N SER A 197 24.15 10.44 -3.21
CA SER A 197 24.69 11.26 -2.11
C SER A 197 24.76 10.52 -0.76
N VAL A 198 24.82 9.21 -0.74
CA VAL A 198 25.15 8.48 0.49
C VAL A 198 26.63 8.70 0.77
N ASN A 199 26.94 9.73 1.53
CA ASN A 199 28.26 9.90 2.14
C ASN A 199 28.46 8.77 3.14
N ARG A 200 29.24 7.78 2.77
CA ARG A 200 29.79 6.78 3.68
C ARG A 200 31.01 7.33 4.38
#